data_bc7772ce1e15aca19955621362020fa5
#
_entry.id   bc7772ce1e15aca19955621362020fa5
#
_cell.length_a   1.000
_cell.length_b   1.000
_cell.length_c   1.000
_cell.angle_alpha   90.00
_cell.angle_beta   90.00
_cell.angle_gamma   90.00
#
_symmetry.space_group_name_H-M   'P 1'
#
loop_
_entity.id
_entity.type
_entity.pdbx_description
1 polymer ?
#
loop_
_entity_poly.entity_id
_entity_poly.type
_entity_poly.pdbx_seq_one_letter_code
_entity_poly.pdbx_strand_id
1 'polypeptide(L)'
;MYLSSLDGSAGKKFSYNIKDKMNLEQLEKNFKSALSKGDLVDTVAKAVAFANGYQRVRKYDSAIACLNILDVKEQKNLKAVIFTALGTVYWEKGQLNKAMMQFEDALKLFKELEDKAGKAAILSVLGITYWRKCEWDLAIENIKDALNQNTGKDERFESLYGAFDRGIVNLQNRIRLGRELEKPMKILQPLFASTALHIILGNFEELKTCLNESMVLAEQLNQTDILRAAEGIKMLAEVNTIN
;
A
#
# COMPACT_ATOMS: atom_id res chain seq x y z
N MET A 1 35.24 13.89 -18.28
CA MET A 1 35.38 13.35 -16.92
C MET A 1 34.00 13.01 -16.33
N TYR A 2 33.20 12.12 -17.00
CA TYR A 2 31.80 11.81 -16.64
C TYR A 2 31.44 10.33 -16.89
N LEU A 3 32.39 9.40 -16.71
CA LEU A 3 32.16 7.97 -16.97
C LEU A 3 32.50 7.03 -15.79
N SER A 4 32.79 7.56 -14.57
CA SER A 4 33.16 6.71 -13.43
C SER A 4 32.06 6.44 -12.41
N SER A 5 30.79 6.87 -12.64
CA SER A 5 29.70 6.70 -11.69
C SER A 5 28.64 5.64 -12.10
N LEU A 6 28.83 4.94 -13.21
CA LEU A 6 27.84 3.95 -13.72
C LEU A 6 28.06 2.52 -13.24
N ASP A 7 29.23 2.19 -12.72
CA ASP A 7 29.55 0.78 -12.37
C ASP A 7 29.00 0.29 -11.03
N GLY A 8 28.75 1.20 -10.07
CA GLY A 8 28.22 0.79 -8.77
C GLY A 8 26.73 0.44 -8.77
N SER A 9 25.94 1.00 -9.69
CA SER A 9 24.49 0.80 -9.77
C SER A 9 24.11 -0.45 -10.55
N ALA A 10 24.89 -0.83 -11.55
CA ALA A 10 24.69 -2.04 -12.35
C ALA A 10 24.93 -3.30 -11.53
N GLY A 11 26.00 -3.31 -10.73
CA GLY A 11 26.29 -4.44 -9.84
C GLY A 11 25.24 -4.66 -8.75
N LYS A 12 24.72 -3.58 -8.15
CA LYS A 12 23.63 -3.65 -7.16
C LYS A 12 22.29 -4.09 -7.80
N LYS A 13 21.97 -3.63 -9.01
CA LYS A 13 20.78 -4.10 -9.75
C LYS A 13 20.86 -5.57 -10.10
N PHE A 14 22.02 -6.06 -10.48
CA PHE A 14 22.20 -7.47 -10.86
C PHE A 14 22.15 -8.40 -9.65
N SER A 15 22.78 -8.04 -8.52
CA SER A 15 22.71 -8.83 -7.29
C SER A 15 21.30 -8.85 -6.68
N TYR A 16 20.56 -7.74 -6.73
CA TYR A 16 19.16 -7.64 -6.31
C TYR A 16 18.29 -8.57 -7.15
N ASN A 17 18.45 -8.56 -8.47
CA ASN A 17 17.66 -9.37 -9.41
C ASN A 17 17.88 -10.90 -9.22
N ILE A 18 19.08 -11.34 -8.86
CA ILE A 18 19.37 -12.75 -8.56
C ILE A 18 18.67 -13.18 -7.26
N LYS A 19 18.78 -12.39 -6.19
CA LYS A 19 18.13 -12.69 -4.90
C LYS A 19 16.61 -12.74 -5.03
N ASP A 20 16.03 -11.81 -5.78
CA ASP A 20 14.59 -11.79 -6.04
C ASP A 20 14.12 -12.99 -6.88
N LYS A 21 14.91 -13.40 -7.87
CA LYS A 21 14.61 -14.59 -8.66
C LYS A 21 14.63 -15.86 -7.83
N MET A 22 15.66 -16.05 -7.01
CA MET A 22 15.75 -17.20 -6.09
C MET A 22 14.60 -17.22 -5.08
N ASN A 23 14.19 -16.05 -4.59
CA ASN A 23 13.04 -15.94 -3.69
C ASN A 23 11.72 -16.31 -4.41
N LEU A 24 11.54 -15.88 -5.66
CA LEU A 24 10.37 -16.23 -6.48
C LEU A 24 10.26 -17.74 -6.74
N GLU A 25 11.36 -18.40 -7.06
CA GLU A 25 11.40 -19.85 -7.28
C GLU A 25 10.99 -20.63 -6.01
N GLN A 26 11.47 -20.16 -4.83
CA GLN A 26 11.07 -20.77 -3.56
C GLN A 26 9.57 -20.54 -3.25
N LEU A 27 9.06 -19.33 -3.51
CA LEU A 27 7.63 -19.02 -3.32
C LEU A 27 6.75 -19.85 -4.25
N GLU A 28 7.16 -20.03 -5.52
CA GLU A 28 6.47 -20.89 -6.47
C GLU A 28 6.42 -22.34 -6.00
N LYS A 29 7.57 -22.89 -5.52
CA LYS A 29 7.64 -24.25 -4.97
C LYS A 29 6.71 -24.43 -3.79
N ASN A 30 6.67 -23.44 -2.87
CA ASN A 30 5.79 -23.47 -1.71
C ASN A 30 4.32 -23.47 -2.13
N PHE A 31 3.95 -22.63 -3.09
CA PHE A 31 2.59 -22.56 -3.61
C PHE A 31 2.16 -23.88 -4.29
N LYS A 32 3.00 -24.44 -5.16
CA LYS A 32 2.75 -25.76 -5.80
C LYS A 32 2.59 -26.88 -4.78
N SER A 33 3.42 -26.86 -3.73
CA SER A 33 3.30 -27.83 -2.62
C SER A 33 1.99 -27.68 -1.85
N ALA A 34 1.51 -26.46 -1.59
CA ALA A 34 0.25 -26.23 -0.94
C ALA A 34 -0.94 -26.72 -1.80
N LEU A 35 -0.92 -26.42 -3.10
CA LEU A 35 -1.92 -26.92 -4.06
C LEU A 35 -2.05 -28.44 -4.05
N SER A 36 -0.91 -29.16 -3.99
CA SER A 36 -0.91 -30.64 -3.99
C SER A 36 -1.47 -31.25 -2.72
N LYS A 37 -1.44 -30.53 -1.59
CA LYS A 37 -1.98 -30.98 -0.30
C LYS A 37 -3.49 -30.78 -0.15
N GLY A 38 -4.08 -29.91 -0.98
CA GLY A 38 -5.51 -29.64 -0.97
C GLY A 38 -6.02 -28.79 0.21
N ASP A 39 -5.13 -28.24 1.05
CA ASP A 39 -5.50 -27.28 2.09
C ASP A 39 -5.71 -25.90 1.47
N LEU A 40 -6.96 -25.46 1.40
CA LEU A 40 -7.33 -24.18 0.76
C LEU A 40 -6.77 -22.97 1.52
N VAL A 41 -6.69 -23.01 2.85
CA VAL A 41 -6.17 -21.89 3.65
C VAL A 41 -4.69 -21.71 3.39
N ASP A 42 -3.89 -22.77 3.47
CA ASP A 42 -2.45 -22.73 3.16
C ASP A 42 -2.22 -22.36 1.68
N THR A 43 -3.05 -22.89 0.78
CA THR A 43 -2.97 -22.58 -0.66
C THR A 43 -3.17 -21.09 -0.93
N VAL A 44 -4.18 -20.46 -0.35
CA VAL A 44 -4.43 -19.02 -0.50
C VAL A 44 -3.29 -18.20 0.11
N ALA A 45 -2.83 -18.55 1.29
CA ALA A 45 -1.70 -17.86 1.94
C ALA A 45 -0.42 -17.92 1.08
N LYS A 46 -0.07 -19.09 0.52
CA LYS A 46 1.09 -19.25 -0.35
C LYS A 46 0.91 -18.57 -1.71
N ALA A 47 -0.30 -18.55 -2.26
CA ALA A 47 -0.60 -17.81 -3.48
C ALA A 47 -0.44 -16.30 -3.30
N VAL A 48 -0.95 -15.76 -2.20
CA VAL A 48 -0.79 -14.33 -1.85
C VAL A 48 0.69 -13.98 -1.67
N ALA A 49 1.46 -14.81 -0.95
CA ALA A 49 2.90 -14.63 -0.81
C ALA A 49 3.64 -14.67 -2.15
N PHE A 50 3.27 -15.59 -3.04
CA PHE A 50 3.85 -15.70 -4.39
C PHE A 50 3.47 -14.50 -5.29
N ALA A 51 2.21 -14.06 -5.24
CA ALA A 51 1.77 -12.84 -5.92
C ALA A 51 2.53 -11.61 -5.43
N ASN A 52 2.77 -11.48 -4.10
CA ASN A 52 3.60 -10.43 -3.53
C ASN A 52 5.06 -10.50 -4.02
N GLY A 53 5.62 -11.69 -4.20
CA GLY A 53 6.90 -11.89 -4.85
C GLY A 53 6.94 -11.30 -6.27
N TYR A 54 5.90 -11.55 -7.08
CA TYR A 54 5.76 -10.94 -8.40
C TYR A 54 5.62 -9.41 -8.36
N GLN A 55 4.89 -8.85 -7.38
CA GLN A 55 4.76 -7.41 -7.18
C GLN A 55 6.12 -6.74 -6.93
N ARG A 56 6.97 -7.33 -6.08
CA ARG A 56 8.34 -6.84 -5.79
C ARG A 56 9.20 -6.69 -7.05
N VAL A 57 9.03 -7.59 -8.03
CA VAL A 57 9.73 -7.53 -9.32
C VAL A 57 8.89 -6.88 -10.44
N ARG A 58 7.77 -6.22 -10.08
CA ARG A 58 6.86 -5.51 -10.97
C ARG A 58 6.21 -6.36 -12.08
N LYS A 59 6.09 -7.66 -11.87
CA LYS A 59 5.37 -8.58 -12.75
C LYS A 59 3.90 -8.69 -12.36
N TYR A 60 3.17 -7.59 -12.45
CA TYR A 60 1.80 -7.48 -11.96
C TYR A 60 0.82 -8.43 -12.65
N ASP A 61 0.95 -8.66 -13.96
CA ASP A 61 0.07 -9.58 -14.70
C ASP A 61 0.24 -11.03 -14.24
N SER A 62 1.47 -11.44 -13.91
CA SER A 62 1.75 -12.75 -13.31
C SER A 62 1.15 -12.88 -11.91
N ALA A 63 1.20 -11.81 -11.10
CA ALA A 63 0.56 -11.78 -9.78
C ALA A 63 -0.97 -11.94 -9.90
N ILE A 64 -1.61 -11.22 -10.83
CA ILE A 64 -3.05 -11.31 -11.10
C ILE A 64 -3.41 -12.73 -11.56
N ALA A 65 -2.66 -13.29 -12.50
CA ALA A 65 -2.90 -14.65 -13.00
C ALA A 65 -2.80 -15.69 -11.87
N CYS A 66 -1.80 -15.56 -11.00
CA CYS A 66 -1.62 -16.45 -9.85
C CYS A 66 -2.81 -16.43 -8.89
N LEU A 67 -3.41 -15.26 -8.64
CA LEU A 67 -4.55 -15.13 -7.74
C LEU A 67 -5.87 -15.59 -8.38
N ASN A 68 -6.04 -15.37 -9.69
CA ASN A 68 -7.27 -15.71 -10.40
C ASN A 68 -7.48 -17.22 -10.65
N ILE A 69 -6.46 -18.05 -10.50
CA ILE A 69 -6.59 -19.51 -10.63
C ILE A 69 -7.19 -20.17 -9.39
N LEU A 70 -7.31 -19.42 -8.29
CA LEU A 70 -7.79 -19.95 -7.01
C LEU A 70 -9.32 -20.10 -7.02
N ASP A 71 -9.80 -21.33 -6.86
CA ASP A 71 -11.21 -21.63 -6.60
C ASP A 71 -11.40 -21.91 -5.12
N VAL A 72 -11.92 -20.93 -4.40
CA VAL A 72 -12.21 -21.06 -2.94
C VAL A 72 -13.68 -21.33 -2.65
N LYS A 73 -14.48 -21.62 -3.70
CA LYS A 73 -15.91 -21.95 -3.60
C LYS A 73 -16.68 -20.92 -2.76
N GLU A 74 -17.39 -21.39 -1.73
CA GLU A 74 -18.22 -20.56 -0.86
C GLU A 74 -17.48 -19.98 0.37
N GLN A 75 -16.13 -20.13 0.45
CA GLN A 75 -15.36 -19.64 1.60
C GLN A 75 -15.16 -18.13 1.51
N LYS A 76 -16.12 -17.37 2.04
CA LYS A 76 -16.15 -15.90 2.02
C LYS A 76 -14.88 -15.25 2.59
N ASN A 77 -14.32 -15.82 3.66
CA ASN A 77 -13.10 -15.34 4.29
C ASN A 77 -11.89 -15.41 3.33
N LEU A 78 -11.70 -16.53 2.64
CA LEU A 78 -10.62 -16.69 1.67
C LEU A 78 -10.84 -15.81 0.42
N LYS A 79 -12.09 -15.70 -0.03
CA LYS A 79 -12.48 -14.84 -1.14
C LYS A 79 -12.16 -13.36 -0.85
N ALA A 80 -12.45 -12.89 0.37
CA ALA A 80 -12.12 -11.54 0.79
C ALA A 80 -10.61 -11.27 0.80
N VAL A 81 -9.80 -12.25 1.25
CA VAL A 81 -8.33 -12.17 1.21
C VAL A 81 -7.82 -12.11 -0.23
N ILE A 82 -8.36 -12.91 -1.16
CA ILE A 82 -7.99 -12.90 -2.57
C ILE A 82 -8.35 -11.55 -3.21
N PHE A 83 -9.55 -11.02 -2.96
CA PHE A 83 -9.94 -9.70 -3.45
C PHE A 83 -9.02 -8.60 -2.93
N THR A 84 -8.63 -8.66 -1.64
CA THR A 84 -7.65 -7.73 -1.06
C THR A 84 -6.31 -7.80 -1.80
N ALA A 85 -5.82 -9.01 -2.04
CA ALA A 85 -4.55 -9.21 -2.77
C ALA A 85 -4.63 -8.71 -4.22
N LEU A 86 -5.71 -9.02 -4.96
CA LEU A 86 -5.95 -8.52 -6.32
C LEU A 86 -6.03 -7.00 -6.35
N GLY A 87 -6.79 -6.41 -5.43
CA GLY A 87 -6.89 -4.96 -5.27
C GLY A 87 -5.52 -4.33 -5.06
N THR A 88 -4.68 -4.92 -4.20
CA THR A 88 -3.31 -4.46 -3.92
C THR A 88 -2.44 -4.49 -5.19
N VAL A 89 -2.52 -5.57 -6.00
CA VAL A 89 -1.79 -5.67 -7.27
C VAL A 89 -2.24 -4.59 -8.26
N TYR A 90 -3.56 -4.38 -8.42
CA TYR A 90 -4.10 -3.32 -9.28
C TYR A 90 -3.71 -1.93 -8.81
N TRP A 91 -3.70 -1.71 -7.48
CA TRP A 91 -3.30 -0.45 -6.86
C TRP A 91 -1.84 -0.10 -7.16
N GLU A 92 -0.90 -1.04 -6.98
CA GLU A 92 0.51 -0.85 -7.32
C GLU A 92 0.74 -0.71 -8.83
N LYS A 93 -0.05 -1.40 -9.66
CA LYS A 93 -0.04 -1.26 -11.13
C LYS A 93 -0.56 0.11 -11.59
N GLY A 94 -1.21 0.90 -10.70
CA GLY A 94 -1.80 2.20 -11.00
C GLY A 94 -3.21 2.13 -11.59
N GLN A 95 -3.83 0.95 -11.63
CA GLN A 95 -5.20 0.74 -12.11
C GLN A 95 -6.22 0.97 -10.98
N LEU A 96 -6.32 2.22 -10.50
CA LEU A 96 -7.04 2.57 -9.27
C LEU A 96 -8.52 2.17 -9.30
N ASN A 97 -9.23 2.31 -10.42
CA ASN A 97 -10.64 1.92 -10.51
C ASN A 97 -10.83 0.41 -10.31
N LYS A 98 -9.95 -0.42 -10.92
CA LYS A 98 -9.99 -1.87 -10.71
C LYS A 98 -9.63 -2.24 -9.28
N ALA A 99 -8.65 -1.54 -8.69
CA ALA A 99 -8.29 -1.74 -7.30
C ALA A 99 -9.47 -1.45 -6.37
N MET A 100 -10.17 -0.33 -6.56
CA MET A 100 -11.35 0.05 -5.76
C MET A 100 -12.44 -1.01 -5.83
N MET A 101 -12.79 -1.49 -7.03
CA MET A 101 -13.78 -2.57 -7.20
C MET A 101 -13.44 -3.81 -6.35
N GLN A 102 -12.16 -4.25 -6.40
CA GLN A 102 -11.72 -5.41 -5.61
C GLN A 102 -11.75 -5.13 -4.10
N PHE A 103 -11.39 -3.92 -3.67
CA PHE A 103 -11.45 -3.53 -2.27
C PHE A 103 -12.89 -3.40 -1.76
N GLU A 104 -13.82 -2.88 -2.57
CA GLU A 104 -15.25 -2.80 -2.23
C GLU A 104 -15.88 -4.20 -2.07
N ASP A 105 -15.54 -5.13 -2.97
CA ASP A 105 -15.96 -6.52 -2.87
C ASP A 105 -15.40 -7.19 -1.61
N ALA A 106 -14.12 -6.96 -1.28
CA ALA A 106 -13.51 -7.44 -0.05
C ALA A 106 -14.18 -6.84 1.19
N LEU A 107 -14.42 -5.51 1.20
CA LEU A 107 -15.07 -4.82 2.32
C LEU A 107 -16.47 -5.35 2.60
N LYS A 108 -17.25 -5.63 1.56
CA LYS A 108 -18.58 -6.24 1.68
C LYS A 108 -18.49 -7.58 2.42
N LEU A 109 -17.56 -8.45 2.01
CA LEU A 109 -17.36 -9.74 2.64
C LEU A 109 -16.88 -9.63 4.09
N PHE A 110 -15.93 -8.71 4.39
CA PHE A 110 -15.48 -8.50 5.76
C PHE A 110 -16.56 -7.89 6.66
N LYS A 111 -17.48 -7.08 6.10
CA LYS A 111 -18.66 -6.61 6.83
C LYS A 111 -19.62 -7.76 7.16
N GLU A 112 -19.90 -8.65 6.20
CA GLU A 112 -20.74 -9.83 6.40
C GLU A 112 -20.15 -10.83 7.41
N LEU A 113 -18.82 -10.90 7.50
CA LEU A 113 -18.08 -11.77 8.43
C LEU A 113 -17.82 -11.11 9.79
N GLU A 114 -18.23 -9.86 9.98
CA GLU A 114 -17.91 -9.03 11.17
C GLU A 114 -16.40 -8.96 11.48
N ASP A 115 -15.54 -9.14 10.46
CA ASP A 115 -14.09 -9.13 10.56
C ASP A 115 -13.55 -7.70 10.68
N LYS A 116 -13.30 -7.26 11.91
CA LYS A 116 -12.81 -5.90 12.20
C LYS A 116 -11.44 -5.63 11.58
N ALA A 117 -10.52 -6.61 11.62
CA ALA A 117 -9.17 -6.45 11.06
C ALA A 117 -9.22 -6.35 9.52
N GLY A 118 -10.05 -7.18 8.86
CA GLY A 118 -10.30 -7.07 7.43
C GLY A 118 -10.91 -5.74 7.04
N LYS A 119 -11.91 -5.27 7.78
CA LYS A 119 -12.51 -3.94 7.58
C LYS A 119 -11.48 -2.82 7.71
N ALA A 120 -10.65 -2.84 8.78
CA ALA A 120 -9.61 -1.83 9.00
C ALA A 120 -8.60 -1.79 7.86
N ALA A 121 -8.12 -2.95 7.41
CA ALA A 121 -7.16 -3.04 6.30
C ALA A 121 -7.74 -2.47 5.00
N ILE A 122 -8.99 -2.79 4.66
CA ILE A 122 -9.62 -2.30 3.44
C ILE A 122 -9.94 -0.81 3.52
N LEU A 123 -10.47 -0.33 4.64
CA LEU A 123 -10.72 1.11 4.83
C LEU A 123 -9.44 1.93 4.75
N SER A 124 -8.32 1.39 5.26
CA SER A 124 -7.00 2.02 5.14
C SER A 124 -6.60 2.23 3.69
N VAL A 125 -6.68 1.18 2.86
CA VAL A 125 -6.26 1.30 1.45
C VAL A 125 -7.24 2.11 0.61
N LEU A 126 -8.54 2.07 0.91
CA LEU A 126 -9.53 2.93 0.28
C LEU A 126 -9.25 4.40 0.61
N GLY A 127 -8.97 4.72 1.88
CA GLY A 127 -8.57 6.06 2.29
C GLY A 127 -7.35 6.57 1.53
N ILE A 128 -6.27 5.75 1.43
CA ILE A 128 -5.09 6.11 0.63
C ILE A 128 -5.41 6.22 -0.87
N THR A 129 -6.34 5.40 -1.38
CA THR A 129 -6.74 5.44 -2.79
C THR A 129 -7.51 6.73 -3.11
N TYR A 130 -8.45 7.12 -2.25
CA TYR A 130 -9.14 8.42 -2.35
C TYR A 130 -8.16 9.59 -2.21
N TRP A 131 -7.18 9.48 -1.30
CA TRP A 131 -6.11 10.48 -1.16
C TRP A 131 -5.33 10.69 -2.46
N ARG A 132 -4.98 9.60 -3.16
CA ARG A 132 -4.31 9.66 -4.47
C ARG A 132 -5.17 10.25 -5.58
N LYS A 133 -6.50 10.19 -5.43
CA LYS A 133 -7.48 10.79 -6.36
C LYS A 133 -7.80 12.25 -6.02
N CYS A 134 -7.21 12.81 -4.97
CA CYS A 134 -7.51 14.12 -4.42
C CYS A 134 -8.96 14.27 -3.91
N GLU A 135 -9.58 13.17 -3.53
CA GLU A 135 -10.92 13.11 -2.90
C GLU A 135 -10.74 13.13 -1.37
N TRP A 136 -10.31 14.29 -0.84
CA TRP A 136 -9.78 14.43 0.51
C TRP A 136 -10.78 14.08 1.61
N ASP A 137 -12.03 14.49 1.49
CA ASP A 137 -13.07 14.26 2.50
C ASP A 137 -13.34 12.76 2.66
N LEU A 138 -13.51 12.04 1.53
CA LEU A 138 -13.66 10.57 1.51
C LEU A 138 -12.41 9.86 2.04
N ALA A 139 -11.23 10.38 1.73
CA ALA A 139 -9.98 9.84 2.22
C ALA A 139 -9.91 9.91 3.75
N ILE A 140 -10.19 11.09 4.33
CA ILE A 140 -10.16 11.34 5.78
C ILE A 140 -11.20 10.47 6.49
N GLU A 141 -12.42 10.38 5.96
CA GLU A 141 -13.48 9.53 6.53
C GLU A 141 -13.05 8.06 6.60
N ASN A 142 -12.54 7.50 5.48
CA ASN A 142 -12.08 6.11 5.45
C ASN A 142 -10.89 5.86 6.38
N ILE A 143 -9.92 6.78 6.46
CA ILE A 143 -8.78 6.68 7.38
C ILE A 143 -9.28 6.69 8.83
N LYS A 144 -10.17 7.61 9.17
CA LYS A 144 -10.79 7.69 10.51
C LYS A 144 -11.50 6.39 10.87
N ASP A 145 -12.30 5.86 9.97
CA ASP A 145 -13.03 4.61 10.19
C ASP A 145 -12.10 3.42 10.35
N ALA A 146 -10.97 3.37 9.61
CA ALA A 146 -9.95 2.36 9.77
C ALA A 146 -9.32 2.40 11.17
N LEU A 147 -8.92 3.59 11.62
CA LEU A 147 -8.31 3.80 12.94
C LEU A 147 -9.28 3.46 14.09
N ASN A 148 -10.56 3.75 13.93
CA ASN A 148 -11.60 3.45 14.91
C ASN A 148 -11.82 1.93 15.12
N GLN A 149 -11.38 1.06 14.20
CA GLN A 149 -11.45 -0.40 14.43
C GLN A 149 -10.48 -0.86 15.52
N ASN A 150 -9.47 -0.06 15.85
CA ASN A 150 -8.44 -0.32 16.88
C ASN A 150 -7.86 -1.75 16.78
N THR A 151 -7.50 -2.16 15.57
CA THR A 151 -6.89 -3.46 15.29
C THR A 151 -5.42 -3.27 14.95
N GLY A 152 -4.55 -4.11 15.51
CA GLY A 152 -3.14 -4.16 15.09
C GLY A 152 -2.98 -4.64 13.64
N LYS A 153 -1.74 -4.70 13.15
CA LYS A 153 -1.44 -5.28 11.83
C LYS A 153 -1.75 -6.78 11.84
N ASP A 154 -2.58 -7.22 10.91
CA ASP A 154 -2.97 -8.62 10.73
C ASP A 154 -2.12 -9.24 9.60
N GLU A 155 -1.52 -10.40 9.87
CA GLU A 155 -0.62 -11.11 8.94
C GLU A 155 -1.29 -11.45 7.59
N ARG A 156 -2.61 -11.62 7.56
CA ARG A 156 -3.37 -11.85 6.32
C ARG A 156 -3.18 -10.71 5.30
N PHE A 157 -2.84 -9.50 5.76
CA PHE A 157 -2.68 -8.29 4.97
C PHE A 157 -1.23 -7.81 4.86
N GLU A 158 -0.25 -8.68 5.16
CA GLU A 158 1.18 -8.34 5.04
C GLU A 158 1.55 -7.80 3.65
N SER A 159 0.95 -8.37 2.60
CA SER A 159 1.15 -7.90 1.22
C SER A 159 0.70 -6.45 1.02
N LEU A 160 -0.44 -6.07 1.62
CA LEU A 160 -0.98 -4.71 1.58
C LEU A 160 -0.09 -3.73 2.34
N TYR A 161 0.28 -4.05 3.58
CA TYR A 161 1.18 -3.21 4.38
C TYR A 161 2.56 -3.07 3.73
N GLY A 162 3.10 -4.16 3.16
CA GLY A 162 4.33 -4.11 2.36
C GLY A 162 4.21 -3.23 1.11
N ALA A 163 3.03 -3.11 0.50
CA ALA A 163 2.79 -2.15 -0.58
C ALA A 163 2.83 -0.71 -0.08
N PHE A 164 2.33 -0.42 1.13
CA PHE A 164 2.43 0.90 1.76
C PHE A 164 3.87 1.29 2.05
N ASP A 165 4.68 0.38 2.61
CA ASP A 165 6.11 0.61 2.85
C ASP A 165 6.87 0.91 1.54
N ARG A 166 6.60 0.16 0.47
CA ARG A 166 7.15 0.46 -0.87
C ARG A 166 6.67 1.81 -1.41
N GLY A 167 5.42 2.17 -1.10
CA GLY A 167 4.85 3.48 -1.41
C GLY A 167 5.64 4.60 -0.76
N ILE A 168 5.96 4.50 0.53
CA ILE A 168 6.77 5.48 1.27
C ILE A 168 8.15 5.64 0.63
N VAL A 169 8.86 4.54 0.35
CA VAL A 169 10.18 4.59 -0.30
C VAL A 169 10.12 5.32 -1.65
N ASN A 170 9.09 5.05 -2.44
CA ASN A 170 8.90 5.72 -3.72
C ASN A 170 8.63 7.24 -3.55
N LEU A 171 7.84 7.63 -2.54
CA LEU A 171 7.56 9.04 -2.24
C LEU A 171 8.81 9.76 -1.75
N GLN A 172 9.61 9.14 -0.87
CA GLN A 172 10.90 9.69 -0.41
C GLN A 172 11.86 9.95 -1.57
N ASN A 173 11.95 9.02 -2.54
CA ASN A 173 12.75 9.25 -3.75
C ASN A 173 12.24 10.43 -4.59
N ARG A 174 10.92 10.62 -4.69
CA ARG A 174 10.30 11.75 -5.39
C ARG A 174 10.56 13.08 -4.66
N ILE A 175 10.50 13.09 -3.32
CA ILE A 175 10.81 14.25 -2.48
C ILE A 175 12.27 14.66 -2.72
N ARG A 176 13.21 13.71 -2.64
CA ARG A 176 14.64 13.94 -2.88
C ARG A 176 14.86 14.56 -4.27
N LEU A 177 14.28 13.96 -5.31
CA LEU A 177 14.39 14.49 -6.67
C LEU A 177 13.76 15.88 -6.81
N GLY A 178 12.64 16.14 -6.13
CA GLY A 178 12.00 17.46 -6.10
C GLY A 178 12.89 18.53 -5.48
N ARG A 179 13.63 18.18 -4.41
CA ARG A 179 14.62 19.05 -3.76
C ARG A 179 15.83 19.30 -4.66
N GLU A 180 16.38 18.26 -5.28
CA GLU A 180 17.50 18.38 -6.26
C GLU A 180 17.13 19.26 -7.46
N LEU A 181 15.88 19.28 -7.87
CA LEU A 181 15.37 20.09 -8.99
C LEU A 181 14.87 21.49 -8.56
N GLU A 182 14.89 21.80 -7.28
CA GLU A 182 14.36 23.04 -6.68
C GLU A 182 12.91 23.32 -7.12
N LYS A 183 12.06 22.28 -7.18
CA LYS A 183 10.66 22.39 -7.61
C LYS A 183 9.70 22.14 -6.45
N PRO A 184 9.21 23.19 -5.75
CA PRO A 184 8.40 23.06 -4.54
C PRO A 184 7.15 22.20 -4.72
N MET A 185 6.43 22.30 -5.83
CA MET A 185 5.26 21.41 -6.09
C MET A 185 5.64 19.95 -6.23
N LYS A 186 6.86 19.62 -6.71
CA LYS A 186 7.36 18.24 -6.77
C LYS A 186 7.82 17.71 -5.42
N ILE A 187 7.98 18.59 -4.43
CA ILE A 187 8.23 18.24 -3.02
C ILE A 187 6.89 18.11 -2.29
N LEU A 188 6.01 19.10 -2.41
CA LEU A 188 4.73 19.16 -1.69
C LEU A 188 3.86 17.93 -1.92
N GLN A 189 3.60 17.58 -3.18
CA GLN A 189 2.71 16.47 -3.50
C GLN A 189 3.13 15.12 -2.88
N PRO A 190 4.39 14.65 -3.00
CA PRO A 190 4.79 13.40 -2.36
C PRO A 190 4.92 13.50 -0.83
N LEU A 191 5.28 14.66 -0.26
CA LEU A 191 5.24 14.87 1.19
C LEU A 191 3.83 14.69 1.72
N PHE A 192 2.87 15.38 1.12
CA PHE A 192 1.48 15.30 1.51
C PHE A 192 0.89 13.90 1.29
N ALA A 193 1.29 13.19 0.23
CA ALA A 193 0.90 11.79 0.04
C ALA A 193 1.48 10.86 1.11
N SER A 194 2.66 11.17 1.66
CA SER A 194 3.28 10.38 2.73
C SER A 194 2.50 10.47 4.05
N THR A 195 1.80 11.58 4.32
CA THR A 195 1.04 11.75 5.57
C THR A 195 -0.06 10.71 5.74
N ALA A 196 -0.78 10.38 4.65
CA ALA A 196 -1.82 9.35 4.66
C ALA A 196 -1.26 7.94 4.91
N LEU A 197 -0.05 7.63 4.42
CA LEU A 197 0.61 6.35 4.68
C LEU A 197 1.13 6.29 6.12
N HIS A 198 1.76 7.36 6.61
CA HIS A 198 2.33 7.38 7.95
C HIS A 198 1.26 7.27 9.05
N ILE A 199 0.10 7.93 8.91
CA ILE A 199 -0.98 7.82 9.90
C ILE A 199 -1.55 6.40 9.96
N ILE A 200 -1.74 5.74 8.82
CA ILE A 200 -2.23 4.35 8.74
C ILE A 200 -1.21 3.36 9.34
N LEU A 201 0.07 3.61 9.13
CA LEU A 201 1.14 2.74 9.65
C LEU A 201 1.49 3.00 11.11
N GLY A 202 0.93 4.05 11.71
CA GLY A 202 1.25 4.47 13.09
C GLY A 202 2.62 5.13 13.24
N ASN A 203 3.20 5.64 12.16
CA ASN A 203 4.49 6.31 12.16
C ASN A 203 4.29 7.80 12.48
N PHE A 204 3.95 8.13 13.72
CA PHE A 204 3.48 9.47 14.11
C PHE A 204 4.58 10.55 14.07
N GLU A 205 5.84 10.23 14.31
CA GLU A 205 6.94 11.20 14.21
C GLU A 205 7.20 11.61 12.76
N GLU A 206 7.23 10.65 11.85
CA GLU A 206 7.34 10.88 10.40
C GLU A 206 6.11 11.60 9.86
N LEU A 207 4.92 11.23 10.34
CA LEU A 207 3.67 11.93 10.01
C LEU A 207 3.78 13.41 10.36
N LYS A 208 4.16 13.73 11.61
CA LYS A 208 4.28 15.10 12.09
C LYS A 208 5.27 15.91 11.25
N THR A 209 6.42 15.31 10.94
CA THR A 209 7.45 15.94 10.11
C THR A 209 6.94 16.24 8.70
N CYS A 210 6.37 15.24 8.00
CA CYS A 210 5.83 15.40 6.65
C CYS A 210 4.65 16.39 6.61
N LEU A 211 3.78 16.36 7.63
CA LEU A 211 2.61 17.22 7.72
C LEU A 211 3.02 18.70 7.87
N ASN A 212 3.92 19.00 8.81
CA ASN A 212 4.39 20.37 9.04
C ASN A 212 5.08 20.94 7.80
N GLU A 213 5.99 20.19 7.17
CA GLU A 213 6.65 20.62 5.92
C GLU A 213 5.64 20.81 4.77
N SER A 214 4.64 19.93 4.67
CA SER A 214 3.56 20.06 3.67
C SER A 214 2.74 21.32 3.87
N MET A 215 2.37 21.65 5.11
CA MET A 215 1.58 22.84 5.41
C MET A 215 2.35 24.12 5.06
N VAL A 216 3.62 24.21 5.45
CA VAL A 216 4.48 25.37 5.11
C VAL A 216 4.60 25.54 3.59
N LEU A 217 4.87 24.47 2.86
CA LEU A 217 4.96 24.53 1.39
C LEU A 217 3.61 24.85 0.74
N ALA A 218 2.51 24.32 1.27
CA ALA A 218 1.18 24.59 0.75
C ALA A 218 0.77 26.05 0.94
N GLU A 219 1.11 26.67 2.08
CA GLU A 219 0.94 28.13 2.29
C GLU A 219 1.74 28.95 1.29
N GLN A 220 3.05 28.65 1.12
CA GLN A 220 3.92 29.34 0.17
C GLN A 220 3.43 29.24 -1.27
N LEU A 221 2.77 28.13 -1.63
CA LEU A 221 2.28 27.85 -2.98
C LEU A 221 0.78 28.15 -3.17
N ASN A 222 0.12 28.73 -2.15
CA ASN A 222 -1.32 29.02 -2.14
C ASN A 222 -2.21 27.79 -2.44
N GLN A 223 -1.84 26.61 -1.92
CA GLN A 223 -2.56 25.36 -2.13
C GLN A 223 -3.60 25.14 -1.02
N THR A 224 -4.70 25.90 -1.06
CA THR A 224 -5.74 25.94 0.00
C THR A 224 -6.42 24.58 0.25
N ASP A 225 -6.64 23.78 -0.79
CA ASP A 225 -7.25 22.45 -0.66
C ASP A 225 -6.33 21.47 0.09
N ILE A 226 -5.02 21.56 -0.17
CA ILE A 226 -4.03 20.75 0.57
C ILE A 226 -3.96 21.19 2.03
N LEU A 227 -4.00 22.50 2.31
CA LEU A 227 -4.03 23.01 3.68
C LEU A 227 -5.24 22.49 4.45
N ARG A 228 -6.45 22.60 3.88
CA ARG A 228 -7.67 22.09 4.51
C ARG A 228 -7.58 20.60 4.81
N ALA A 229 -7.09 19.80 3.85
CA ALA A 229 -6.94 18.36 4.04
C ALA A 229 -5.83 18.02 5.06
N ALA A 230 -4.74 18.80 5.12
CA ALA A 230 -3.68 18.67 6.12
C ALA A 230 -4.20 18.92 7.54
N GLU A 231 -5.06 19.92 7.73
CA GLU A 231 -5.74 20.16 9.01
C GLU A 231 -6.60 18.97 9.44
N GLY A 232 -7.33 18.34 8.51
CA GLY A 232 -8.12 17.13 8.77
C GLY A 232 -7.25 15.97 9.26
N ILE A 233 -6.10 15.72 8.63
CA ILE A 233 -5.14 14.69 9.09
C ILE A 233 -4.53 15.05 10.44
N LYS A 234 -4.21 16.33 10.70
CA LYS A 234 -3.69 16.80 11.98
C LYS A 234 -4.66 16.49 13.10
N MET A 235 -5.94 16.79 12.93
CA MET A 235 -6.99 16.48 13.91
C MET A 235 -7.09 14.97 14.19
N LEU A 236 -7.02 14.13 13.15
CA LEU A 236 -7.00 12.67 13.32
C LEU A 236 -5.77 12.18 14.08
N ALA A 237 -4.60 12.75 13.81
CA ALA A 237 -3.37 12.40 14.51
C ALA A 237 -3.43 12.77 16.00
N GLU A 238 -3.93 13.95 16.35
CA GLU A 238 -4.09 14.41 17.73
C GLU A 238 -4.99 13.48 18.54
N VAL A 239 -6.12 13.03 17.99
CA VAL A 239 -7.04 12.09 18.65
C VAL A 239 -6.38 10.73 18.89
N ASN A 240 -5.54 10.24 17.97
CA ASN A 240 -4.93 8.90 18.07
C ASN A 240 -3.60 8.87 18.83
N THR A 241 -2.99 10.03 19.16
CA THR A 241 -1.78 10.10 20.01
C THR A 241 -2.12 10.22 21.49
N ILE A 242 -3.37 10.50 21.85
CA ILE A 242 -3.85 10.65 23.25
C ILE A 242 -4.37 9.31 23.83
N ASN A 243 -4.60 8.30 22.99
CA ASN A 243 -5.07 6.97 23.38
C ASN A 243 -3.95 5.93 23.30
#